data_051d61788ca2113812d426d91f3be7dc
#
_entry.id   051d61788ca2113812d426d91f3be7dc
#
_cell.length_a   1.000
_cell.length_b   1.000
_cell.length_c   1.000
_cell.angle_alpha   90.00
_cell.angle_beta   90.00
_cell.angle_gamma   90.00
#
_symmetry.space_group_name_H-M   'P 1'
#
loop_
_entity.id
_entity.type
_entity.pdbx_description
1 polymer ?
#
loop_
_entity_poly.entity_id
_entity_poly.type
_entity_poly.pdbx_seq_one_letter_code
_entity_poly.pdbx_strand_id
1 'polypeptide(L)'
;GGFSKVSMGLAITKTCKNVAEAATLINFLLNEEKGASIMGSECGIPASKAGLKFAQDAGAVKDLVAEANAKVMAFTTNKLDPLFENNDLKASGTGIYQEVFDNIDYGDQTPEEAVETLLDGMESVGYTIG
;
A
#
# COMPACT_ATOMS: atom_id res chain seq x y z
N GLY A 1 1.01 5.68 -17.43
CA GLY A 1 0.64 4.43 -16.79
C GLY A 1 0.29 4.62 -15.32
N GLY A 2 -0.27 3.60 -14.73
CA GLY A 2 -0.57 3.56 -13.30
C GLY A 2 0.23 2.45 -12.62
N PHE A 3 0.33 2.53 -11.31
CA PHE A 3 0.95 1.50 -10.47
C PHE A 3 -0.11 0.82 -9.61
N SER A 4 0.00 -0.50 -9.45
CA SER A 4 -0.75 -1.22 -8.42
C SER A 4 0.10 -1.37 -7.16
N LYS A 5 -0.51 -1.10 -6.02
CA LYS A 5 0.10 -1.38 -4.72
C LYS A 5 -0.94 -1.97 -3.77
N VAL A 6 -0.48 -2.74 -2.79
CA VAL A 6 -1.32 -3.16 -1.68
C VAL A 6 -1.62 -1.95 -0.81
N SER A 7 -2.90 -1.69 -0.57
CA SER A 7 -3.32 -0.60 0.33
C SER A 7 -3.16 -1.01 1.78
N MET A 8 -3.80 -2.11 2.16
CA MET A 8 -3.67 -2.72 3.48
C MET A 8 -3.56 -4.23 3.34
N GLY A 9 -2.79 -4.85 4.21
CA GLY A 9 -2.59 -6.28 4.23
C GLY A 9 -2.74 -6.85 5.65
N LEU A 10 -3.23 -8.06 5.75
CA LEU A 10 -3.23 -8.84 6.98
C LEU A 10 -2.05 -9.79 6.97
N ALA A 11 -1.30 -9.83 8.06
CA ALA A 11 -0.13 -10.69 8.20
C ALA A 11 -0.19 -11.49 9.50
N ILE A 12 0.34 -12.71 9.46
CA ILE A 12 0.55 -13.55 10.65
C ILE A 12 2.00 -13.38 11.08
N THR A 13 2.22 -12.95 12.32
CA THR A 13 3.56 -12.76 12.86
C THR A 13 4.31 -14.10 13.01
N LYS A 14 5.63 -14.08 12.92
CA LYS A 14 6.49 -15.27 13.13
C LYS A 14 6.33 -15.88 14.53
N THR A 15 5.90 -15.10 15.50
CA THR A 15 5.72 -15.52 16.90
C THR A 15 4.31 -16.04 17.19
N CYS A 16 3.43 -16.04 16.20
CA CYS A 16 2.05 -16.54 16.37
C CYS A 16 2.08 -18.02 16.71
N LYS A 17 1.41 -18.37 17.82
CA LYS A 17 1.30 -19.77 18.26
C LYS A 17 0.09 -20.51 17.67
N ASN A 18 -0.89 -19.75 17.15
CA ASN A 18 -2.16 -20.27 16.62
C ASN A 18 -2.27 -19.88 15.13
N VAL A 19 -1.30 -20.33 14.31
CA VAL A 19 -1.20 -19.95 12.90
C VAL A 19 -2.41 -20.40 12.09
N ALA A 20 -2.93 -21.60 12.35
CA ALA A 20 -4.08 -22.16 11.63
C ALA A 20 -5.34 -21.35 11.89
N GLU A 21 -5.58 -20.98 13.14
CA GLU A 21 -6.74 -20.17 13.55
C GLU A 21 -6.62 -18.75 12.99
N ALA A 22 -5.42 -18.16 13.02
CA ALA A 22 -5.17 -16.85 12.43
C ALA A 22 -5.40 -16.88 10.91
N ALA A 23 -4.94 -17.91 10.22
CA ALA A 23 -5.18 -18.08 8.79
C ALA A 23 -6.69 -18.27 8.49
N THR A 24 -7.41 -19.01 9.32
CA THR A 24 -8.86 -19.16 9.20
C THR A 24 -9.57 -17.83 9.35
N LEU A 25 -9.19 -17.01 10.33
CA LEU A 25 -9.76 -15.67 10.51
C LEU A 25 -9.49 -14.78 9.29
N ILE A 26 -8.25 -14.77 8.78
CA ILE A 26 -7.90 -13.98 7.59
C ILE A 26 -8.72 -14.47 6.39
N ASN A 27 -8.83 -15.78 6.18
CA ASN A 27 -9.64 -16.34 5.10
C ASN A 27 -11.11 -15.94 5.24
N PHE A 28 -11.67 -16.03 6.45
CA PHE A 28 -13.04 -15.58 6.72
C PHE A 28 -13.25 -14.13 6.31
N LEU A 29 -12.36 -13.22 6.74
CA LEU A 29 -12.47 -11.79 6.45
C LEU A 29 -12.35 -11.46 4.97
N LEU A 30 -11.47 -12.18 4.24
CA LEU A 30 -11.13 -11.83 2.86
C LEU A 30 -11.90 -12.61 1.79
N ASN A 31 -12.37 -13.83 2.10
CA ASN A 31 -12.86 -14.75 1.08
C ASN A 31 -14.24 -15.35 1.38
N GLU A 32 -14.76 -15.24 2.60
CA GLU A 32 -16.07 -15.75 2.92
C GLU A 32 -17.13 -14.64 2.85
N GLU A 33 -18.34 -15.00 2.42
CA GLU A 33 -19.41 -14.04 2.14
C GLU A 33 -19.66 -13.07 3.31
N LYS A 34 -19.83 -13.62 4.51
CA LYS A 34 -20.14 -12.80 5.70
C LYS A 34 -19.00 -11.87 6.09
N GLY A 35 -17.77 -12.37 6.09
CA GLY A 35 -16.58 -11.59 6.45
C GLY A 35 -16.31 -10.51 5.41
N ALA A 36 -16.27 -10.87 4.12
CA ALA A 36 -16.01 -9.95 3.03
C ALA A 36 -17.09 -8.86 2.91
N SER A 37 -18.36 -9.21 3.15
CA SER A 37 -19.45 -8.22 3.15
C SER A 37 -19.36 -7.22 4.29
N ILE A 38 -18.84 -7.62 5.45
CA ILE A 38 -18.60 -6.74 6.60
C ILE A 38 -17.39 -5.84 6.34
N MET A 39 -16.31 -6.41 5.82
CA MET A 39 -15.08 -5.67 5.49
C MET A 39 -15.32 -4.64 4.39
N GLY A 40 -16.11 -4.99 3.39
CA GLY A 40 -16.45 -4.10 2.28
C GLY A 40 -15.22 -3.45 1.63
N SER A 41 -15.24 -2.13 1.55
CA SER A 41 -14.13 -1.30 1.04
C SER A 41 -13.43 -0.48 2.11
N GLU A 42 -13.63 -0.78 3.40
CA GLU A 42 -13.03 -0.01 4.50
C GLU A 42 -11.49 -0.04 4.48
N CYS A 43 -10.91 -1.15 4.05
CA CYS A 43 -9.46 -1.32 3.91
C CYS A 43 -8.98 -1.23 2.45
N GLY A 44 -9.75 -0.62 1.59
CA GLY A 44 -9.55 -0.58 0.15
C GLY A 44 -10.36 -1.64 -0.60
N ILE A 45 -10.26 -1.63 -1.91
CA ILE A 45 -10.98 -2.61 -2.74
C ILE A 45 -10.43 -4.02 -2.48
N PRO A 46 -11.29 -5.01 -2.17
CA PRO A 46 -10.86 -6.38 -1.94
C PRO A 46 -10.06 -6.95 -3.13
N ALA A 47 -8.85 -7.46 -2.84
CA ALA A 47 -7.99 -8.08 -3.86
C ALA A 47 -8.49 -9.48 -4.28
N SER A 48 -9.21 -10.16 -3.41
CA SER A 48 -9.87 -11.44 -3.70
C SER A 48 -11.08 -11.23 -4.62
N LYS A 49 -11.15 -11.98 -5.72
CA LYS A 49 -12.31 -11.92 -6.63
C LYS A 49 -13.62 -12.33 -5.96
N ALA A 50 -13.55 -13.36 -5.10
CA ALA A 50 -14.71 -13.81 -4.32
C ALA A 50 -15.13 -12.74 -3.30
N GLY A 51 -14.17 -12.21 -2.54
CA GLY A 51 -14.42 -11.16 -1.55
C GLY A 51 -14.97 -9.88 -2.17
N LEU A 52 -14.44 -9.46 -3.31
CA LEU A 52 -14.98 -8.31 -4.04
C LEU A 52 -16.42 -8.53 -4.47
N LYS A 53 -16.72 -9.72 -5.03
CA LYS A 53 -18.09 -10.05 -5.44
C LYS A 53 -19.05 -10.03 -4.24
N PHE A 54 -18.71 -10.66 -3.14
CA PHE A 54 -19.54 -10.66 -1.93
C PHE A 54 -19.76 -9.25 -1.37
N ALA A 55 -18.71 -8.43 -1.33
CA ALA A 55 -18.81 -7.05 -0.88
C ALA A 55 -19.67 -6.18 -1.80
N GLN A 56 -19.62 -6.40 -3.12
CA GLN A 56 -20.49 -5.72 -4.09
C GLN A 56 -21.94 -6.18 -3.95
N ASP A 57 -22.19 -7.49 -3.89
CA ASP A 57 -23.53 -8.05 -3.73
C ASP A 57 -24.22 -7.56 -2.44
N ALA A 58 -23.43 -7.32 -1.38
CA ALA A 58 -23.89 -6.72 -0.12
C ALA A 58 -24.04 -5.19 -0.15
N GLY A 59 -23.71 -4.52 -1.26
CA GLY A 59 -23.70 -3.05 -1.35
C GLY A 59 -22.62 -2.37 -0.50
N ALA A 60 -21.63 -3.12 -0.01
CA ALA A 60 -20.54 -2.63 0.82
C ALA A 60 -19.38 -2.02 0.00
N VAL A 61 -19.42 -2.12 -1.31
CA VAL A 61 -18.56 -1.39 -2.27
C VAL A 61 -19.46 -0.61 -3.21
N LYS A 62 -19.32 0.72 -3.21
CA LYS A 62 -20.11 1.59 -4.09
C LYS A 62 -19.74 1.32 -5.56
N ASP A 63 -20.75 1.26 -6.45
CA ASP A 63 -20.56 0.97 -7.86
C ASP A 63 -19.55 1.93 -8.53
N LEU A 64 -19.62 3.21 -8.22
CA LEU A 64 -18.68 4.20 -8.74
C LEU A 64 -17.22 3.89 -8.34
N VAL A 65 -17.00 3.43 -7.10
CA VAL A 65 -15.66 3.08 -6.59
C VAL A 65 -15.16 1.80 -7.29
N ALA A 66 -16.02 0.79 -7.44
CA ALA A 66 -15.69 -0.44 -8.13
C ALA A 66 -15.36 -0.17 -9.62
N GLU A 67 -16.17 0.66 -10.31
CA GLU A 67 -15.93 1.05 -11.69
C GLU A 67 -14.64 1.84 -11.86
N ALA A 68 -14.38 2.82 -10.99
CA ALA A 68 -13.15 3.59 -11.01
C ALA A 68 -11.92 2.70 -10.79
N ASN A 69 -11.98 1.78 -9.81
CA ASN A 69 -10.91 0.81 -9.58
C ASN A 69 -10.67 -0.08 -10.79
N ALA A 70 -11.73 -0.61 -11.42
CA ALA A 70 -11.60 -1.44 -12.62
C ALA A 70 -10.92 -0.69 -13.77
N LYS A 71 -11.28 0.57 -13.99
CA LYS A 71 -10.65 1.44 -15.00
C LYS A 71 -9.17 1.68 -14.68
N VAL A 72 -8.83 2.02 -13.43
CA VAL A 72 -7.44 2.21 -13.00
C VAL A 72 -6.64 0.93 -13.15
N MET A 73 -7.17 -0.21 -12.73
CA MET A 73 -6.49 -1.51 -12.85
C MET A 73 -6.27 -1.93 -14.31
N ALA A 74 -7.19 -1.62 -15.21
CA ALA A 74 -7.02 -1.85 -16.65
C ALA A 74 -5.91 -0.97 -17.27
N PHE A 75 -5.68 0.20 -16.70
CA PHE A 75 -4.65 1.17 -17.11
C PHE A 75 -3.30 0.93 -16.42
N THR A 76 -3.29 0.14 -15.35
CA THR A 76 -2.10 -0.16 -14.55
C THR A 76 -1.18 -1.12 -15.29
N THR A 77 0.04 -0.69 -15.54
CA THR A 77 1.05 -1.47 -16.27
C THR A 77 2.13 -2.05 -15.37
N ASN A 78 2.37 -1.45 -14.21
CA ASN A 78 3.46 -1.79 -13.32
C ASN A 78 2.99 -2.01 -11.88
N LYS A 79 3.77 -2.77 -11.12
CA LYS A 79 3.66 -2.83 -9.66
C LYS A 79 4.58 -1.78 -9.05
N LEU A 80 4.12 -1.16 -7.97
CA LEU A 80 5.00 -0.29 -7.19
C LEU A 80 6.06 -1.13 -6.49
N ASP A 81 7.30 -0.65 -6.52
CA ASP A 81 8.40 -1.29 -5.80
C ASP A 81 8.10 -1.31 -4.29
N PRO A 82 8.26 -2.45 -3.61
CA PRO A 82 8.03 -2.54 -2.17
C PRO A 82 8.87 -1.56 -1.33
N LEU A 83 10.08 -1.23 -1.79
CA LEU A 83 10.96 -0.27 -1.11
C LEU A 83 10.39 1.14 -1.09
N PHE A 84 9.47 1.49 -2.01
CA PHE A 84 8.79 2.78 -2.01
C PHE A 84 8.04 3.08 -0.69
N GLU A 85 7.59 2.05 0.02
CA GLU A 85 6.92 2.16 1.32
C GLU A 85 7.88 1.97 2.51
N ASN A 86 9.19 2.00 2.29
CA ASN A 86 10.17 1.88 3.36
C ASN A 86 10.03 3.05 4.34
N ASN A 87 10.03 2.75 5.64
CA ASN A 87 9.88 3.75 6.69
C ASN A 87 11.02 4.78 6.71
N ASP A 88 12.25 4.34 6.41
CA ASP A 88 13.40 5.25 6.38
C ASP A 88 13.26 6.32 5.29
N LEU A 89 12.49 6.03 4.23
CA LEU A 89 12.15 7.00 3.21
C LEU A 89 10.93 7.86 3.57
N LYS A 90 9.86 7.26 4.13
CA LYS A 90 8.51 7.86 4.16
C LYS A 90 7.96 8.17 5.54
N ALA A 91 8.66 7.82 6.64
CA ALA A 91 8.15 8.08 7.98
C ALA A 91 7.91 9.59 8.18
N SER A 92 6.75 9.94 8.70
CA SER A 92 6.42 11.34 9.02
C SER A 92 7.39 11.88 10.07
N GLY A 93 8.01 13.01 9.78
CA GLY A 93 8.94 13.71 10.67
C GLY A 93 10.37 13.16 10.69
N THR A 94 10.63 11.97 10.12
CA THR A 94 11.97 11.34 10.17
C THR A 94 12.40 10.67 8.87
N GLY A 95 11.50 10.57 7.89
CA GLY A 95 11.83 9.97 6.61
C GLY A 95 12.61 10.92 5.72
N ILE A 96 13.48 10.35 4.89
CA ILE A 96 14.36 11.09 3.98
C ILE A 96 13.58 12.04 3.07
N TYR A 97 12.39 11.65 2.61
CA TYR A 97 11.55 12.55 1.80
C TYR A 97 11.15 13.81 2.56
N GLN A 98 10.76 13.66 3.83
CA GLN A 98 10.43 14.81 4.67
C GLN A 98 11.65 15.69 4.92
N GLU A 99 12.78 15.10 5.29
CA GLU A 99 14.03 15.81 5.56
C GLU A 99 14.49 16.63 4.35
N VAL A 100 14.49 16.04 3.16
CA VAL A 100 14.89 16.71 1.92
C VAL A 100 14.01 17.91 1.62
N PHE A 101 12.68 17.79 1.75
CA PHE A 101 11.78 18.91 1.52
C PHE A 101 11.89 19.99 2.59
N ASP A 102 12.03 19.61 3.85
CA ASP A 102 12.21 20.56 4.95
C ASP A 102 13.51 21.36 4.78
N ASN A 103 14.61 20.72 4.38
CA ASN A 103 15.89 21.39 4.14
C ASN A 103 15.82 22.40 2.97
N ILE A 104 15.02 22.10 1.92
CA ILE A 104 14.77 23.06 0.85
C ILE A 104 13.92 24.23 1.38
N ASP A 105 12.86 23.93 2.10
CA ASP A 105 11.92 24.95 2.59
C ASP A 105 12.55 25.90 3.59
N TYR A 106 13.47 25.40 4.43
CA TYR A 106 14.24 26.22 5.38
C TYR A 106 15.48 26.88 4.77
N GLY A 107 15.85 26.53 3.54
CA GLY A 107 17.00 27.08 2.84
C GLY A 107 18.33 26.48 3.25
N ASP A 108 18.32 25.32 3.90
CA ASP A 108 19.51 24.60 4.36
C ASP A 108 20.18 23.80 3.21
N GLN A 109 19.43 23.50 2.15
CA GLN A 109 19.93 22.87 0.93
C GLN A 109 19.34 23.53 -0.33
N THR A 110 20.14 23.57 -1.39
CA THR A 110 19.63 23.86 -2.73
C THR A 110 18.86 22.64 -3.27
N PRO A 111 17.99 22.81 -4.28
CA PRO A 111 17.32 21.68 -4.92
C PRO A 111 18.30 20.63 -5.48
N GLU A 112 19.46 21.04 -5.97
CA GLU A 112 20.50 20.16 -6.49
C GLU A 112 21.12 19.29 -5.39
N GLU A 113 21.50 19.90 -4.26
CA GLU A 113 22.02 19.18 -3.09
C GLU A 113 20.96 18.24 -2.48
N ALA A 114 19.71 18.65 -2.51
CA ALA A 114 18.59 17.85 -2.04
C ALA A 114 18.38 16.59 -2.88
N VAL A 115 18.60 16.66 -4.20
CA VAL A 115 18.57 15.47 -5.08
C VAL A 115 19.68 14.49 -4.70
N GLU A 116 20.89 14.95 -4.43
CA GLU A 116 22.00 14.08 -3.99
C GLU A 116 21.65 13.38 -2.67
N THR A 117 21.16 14.14 -1.68
CA THR A 117 20.72 13.58 -0.40
C THR A 117 19.62 12.53 -0.58
N LEU A 118 18.65 12.79 -1.47
CA LEU A 118 17.58 11.84 -1.76
C LEU A 118 18.12 10.55 -2.39
N LEU A 119 19.02 10.66 -3.36
CA LEU A 119 19.60 9.50 -4.04
C LEU A 119 20.41 8.64 -3.06
N ASP A 120 21.28 9.25 -2.23
CA ASP A 120 22.04 8.56 -1.20
C ASP A 120 21.10 7.84 -0.21
N GLY A 121 20.02 8.50 0.18
CA GLY A 121 18.99 7.91 1.03
C GLY A 121 18.29 6.71 0.39
N MET A 122 17.97 6.81 -0.87
CA MET A 122 17.37 5.69 -1.63
C MET A 122 18.34 4.50 -1.73
N GLU A 123 19.62 4.74 -2.00
CA GLU A 123 20.63 3.69 -2.03
C GLU A 123 20.78 3.01 -0.65
N SER A 124 20.73 3.79 0.43
CA SER A 124 20.85 3.25 1.79
C SER A 124 19.76 2.24 2.15
N VAL A 125 18.58 2.32 1.55
CA VAL A 125 17.47 1.39 1.74
C VAL A 125 17.41 0.29 0.69
N GLY A 126 18.37 0.22 -0.23
CA GLY A 126 18.54 -0.88 -1.17
C GLY A 126 18.11 -0.59 -2.62
N TYR A 127 17.82 0.66 -2.98
CA TYR A 127 17.66 1.00 -4.38
C TYR A 127 19.01 0.96 -5.11
N THR A 128 18.98 0.57 -6.37
CA THR A 128 20.10 0.74 -7.30
C THR A 128 19.79 1.96 -8.17
N ILE A 129 20.59 2.98 -8.01
CA ILE A 129 20.49 4.19 -8.84
C ILE A 129 21.33 3.96 -10.09
N GLY A 130 20.72 4.03 -11.26
CA GLY A 130 21.37 3.81 -12.56
C GLY A 130 21.73 5.08 -13.28
#